data_a9c413a04ce8d622ccdb9a991fbb545c
#
_entry.id   a9c413a04ce8d622ccdb9a991fbb545c
#
_cell.length_a   1.000
_cell.length_b   1.000
_cell.length_c   1.000
_cell.angle_alpha   90.00
_cell.angle_beta   90.00
_cell.angle_gamma   90.00
#
_symmetry.space_group_name_H-M   'P 1'
#
loop_
_entity.id
_entity.type
_entity.pdbx_description
1 polymer ?
#
loop_
_entity_poly.entity_id
_entity_poly.type
_entity_poly.pdbx_seq_one_letter_code
_entity_poly.pdbx_strand_id
1 'polypeptide(L)'
;MSVICDAHIHVGRYYRMTNAATFDRSDFYYEPKVVADVLKRCGVDEFIFSSISCQRHVTIAEVEREARETQAAFGPGAHPFYWVTGPFYDADPNFKVLDKRLFEGVKIHELETPWVKERPKDLDRILSVLEERNVPVQFHSGEDTGCFPHELLPFAKRHPKLRIDFAHCRPYKEMIECLKECPNLFTDTAFFDPEHYPEIVAAGVESQVLFGTDLPIQGGFYNWADDDVAKSLEHFYRKEVDAVRVADYSEKVMSWNFKRYLSK
;
A
#
# COMPACT_ATOMS: atom_id res chain seq x y z
N MET A 1 -13.12 21.21 4.73
CA MET A 1 -12.21 20.13 5.20
C MET A 1 -11.38 19.74 4.00
N SER A 2 -10.07 19.52 4.15
CA SER A 2 -9.23 19.01 3.06
C SER A 2 -9.63 17.58 2.73
N VAL A 3 -9.60 17.22 1.45
CA VAL A 3 -9.84 15.87 0.95
C VAL A 3 -8.72 14.96 1.46
N ILE A 4 -9.07 13.79 1.99
CA ILE A 4 -8.12 12.78 2.48
C ILE A 4 -8.19 11.55 1.58
N CYS A 5 -7.10 11.26 0.88
CA CYS A 5 -6.94 10.06 0.07
C CYS A 5 -5.77 9.25 0.61
N ASP A 6 -6.04 8.03 1.10
CA ASP A 6 -5.03 7.15 1.69
C ASP A 6 -4.57 6.09 0.69
N ALA A 7 -3.29 6.09 0.35
CA ALA A 7 -2.74 5.19 -0.66
C ALA A 7 -2.37 3.81 -0.14
N HIS A 8 -2.52 3.53 1.19
CA HIS A 8 -2.01 2.29 1.73
C HIS A 8 -2.84 1.77 2.91
N ILE A 9 -3.79 0.90 2.61
CA ILE A 9 -4.68 0.25 3.59
C ILE A 9 -4.69 -1.26 3.35
N HIS A 10 -4.91 -2.03 4.41
CA HIS A 10 -5.11 -3.46 4.34
C HIS A 10 -6.43 -3.89 4.98
N VAL A 11 -7.00 -4.97 4.45
CA VAL A 11 -8.15 -5.69 5.01
C VAL A 11 -7.85 -7.19 5.03
N GLY A 12 -8.63 -7.95 5.76
CA GLY A 12 -8.50 -9.41 5.77
C GLY A 12 -7.69 -9.94 6.94
N ARG A 13 -7.19 -11.16 6.80
CA ARG A 13 -6.54 -11.88 7.88
C ARG A 13 -5.05 -11.65 7.89
N TYR A 14 -4.57 -11.02 8.96
CA TYR A 14 -3.15 -10.83 9.20
C TYR A 14 -2.59 -12.01 10.01
N TYR A 15 -1.63 -12.70 9.41
CA TYR A 15 -0.88 -13.76 10.07
C TYR A 15 0.49 -13.22 10.47
N ARG A 16 0.66 -12.87 11.72
CA ARG A 16 1.97 -12.41 12.20
C ARG A 16 3.00 -13.53 12.04
N MET A 17 4.13 -13.25 11.40
CA MET A 17 5.31 -14.08 11.52
C MET A 17 5.82 -13.98 12.95
N THR A 18 5.51 -14.97 13.80
CA THR A 18 5.94 -14.98 15.19
C THR A 18 7.36 -15.51 15.28
N ASN A 19 8.31 -14.62 15.49
CA ASN A 19 9.55 -14.94 16.23
C ASN A 19 9.51 -14.38 17.66
N ALA A 20 8.37 -14.02 18.19
CA ALA A 20 8.27 -13.44 19.51
C ALA A 20 7.47 -14.37 20.43
N ALA A 21 8.14 -14.96 21.38
CA ALA A 21 7.58 -15.73 22.51
C ALA A 21 6.63 -14.91 23.42
N THR A 22 6.15 -13.74 23.00
CA THR A 22 5.44 -12.79 23.86
C THR A 22 4.10 -12.27 23.32
N PHE A 23 3.65 -12.68 22.14
CA PHE A 23 2.35 -12.23 21.61
C PHE A 23 1.48 -13.41 21.21
N ASP A 24 0.54 -13.74 22.08
CA ASP A 24 -0.40 -14.86 21.94
C ASP A 24 -1.64 -14.51 21.09
N ARG A 25 -1.59 -13.43 20.31
CA ARG A 25 -2.64 -13.04 19.35
C ARG A 25 -2.08 -13.08 17.93
N SER A 26 -1.85 -14.27 17.43
CA SER A 26 -1.20 -14.51 16.13
C SER A 26 -2.11 -14.40 14.91
N ASP A 27 -3.39 -14.11 15.10
CA ASP A 27 -4.38 -14.25 14.03
C ASP A 27 -5.47 -13.19 14.16
N PHE A 28 -5.29 -12.05 13.47
CA PHE A 28 -6.25 -10.96 13.44
C PHE A 28 -6.99 -10.94 12.10
N TYR A 29 -8.31 -10.93 12.15
CA TYR A 29 -9.12 -10.65 10.98
C TYR A 29 -9.63 -9.20 11.04
N TYR A 30 -9.09 -8.37 10.14
CA TYR A 30 -9.56 -7.01 9.94
C TYR A 30 -10.71 -7.03 8.95
N GLU A 31 -11.92 -7.17 9.49
CA GLU A 31 -13.12 -7.28 8.68
C GLU A 31 -13.25 -6.09 7.73
N PRO A 32 -13.46 -6.32 6.43
CA PRO A 32 -13.61 -5.27 5.42
C PRO A 32 -14.58 -4.17 5.83
N LYS A 33 -15.73 -4.55 6.41
CA LYS A 33 -16.74 -3.59 6.86
C LYS A 33 -16.24 -2.73 8.03
N VAL A 34 -15.55 -3.32 9.00
CA VAL A 34 -15.02 -2.58 10.17
C VAL A 34 -14.00 -1.55 9.73
N VAL A 35 -13.05 -1.93 8.87
CA VAL A 35 -12.05 -1.00 8.33
C VAL A 35 -12.73 0.12 7.55
N ALA A 36 -13.65 -0.20 6.63
CA ALA A 36 -14.39 0.78 5.85
C ALA A 36 -15.17 1.77 6.73
N ASP A 37 -15.86 1.28 7.78
CA ASP A 37 -16.63 2.14 8.70
C ASP A 37 -15.70 3.05 9.53
N VAL A 38 -14.51 2.57 9.92
CA VAL A 38 -13.50 3.39 10.61
C VAL A 38 -13.02 4.52 9.69
N LEU A 39 -12.63 4.21 8.46
CA LEU A 39 -12.15 5.20 7.50
C LEU A 39 -13.21 6.28 7.21
N LYS A 40 -14.49 5.90 7.06
CA LYS A 40 -15.61 6.85 6.93
C LYS A 40 -15.71 7.79 8.13
N ARG A 41 -15.64 7.25 9.37
CA ARG A 41 -15.70 8.07 10.59
C ARG A 41 -14.50 9.00 10.73
N CYS A 42 -13.36 8.62 10.15
CA CYS A 42 -12.16 9.46 10.10
C CYS A 42 -12.21 10.51 8.98
N GLY A 43 -13.21 10.49 8.11
CA GLY A 43 -13.39 11.47 7.05
C GLY A 43 -12.50 11.20 5.83
N VAL A 44 -12.15 9.95 5.57
CA VAL A 44 -11.45 9.52 4.35
C VAL A 44 -12.40 9.59 3.17
N ASP A 45 -11.96 10.19 2.07
CA ASP A 45 -12.74 10.32 0.84
C ASP A 45 -12.48 9.16 -0.12
N GLU A 46 -11.21 8.78 -0.29
CA GLU A 46 -10.79 7.69 -1.16
C GLU A 46 -9.60 6.93 -0.54
N PHE A 47 -9.46 5.65 -0.82
CA PHE A 47 -8.30 4.89 -0.39
C PHE A 47 -7.98 3.70 -1.30
N ILE A 48 -6.68 3.38 -1.40
CA ILE A 48 -6.19 2.14 -1.99
C ILE A 48 -6.08 1.10 -0.88
N PHE A 49 -6.52 -0.12 -1.19
CA PHE A 49 -6.35 -1.22 -0.25
C PHE A 49 -6.02 -2.55 -0.93
N SER A 50 -5.34 -3.42 -0.20
CA SER A 50 -5.10 -4.80 -0.62
C SER A 50 -5.45 -5.78 0.52
N SER A 51 -5.84 -7.01 0.13
CA SER A 51 -6.10 -8.05 1.12
C SER A 51 -4.79 -8.61 1.67
N ILE A 52 -4.56 -8.43 2.96
CA ILE A 52 -3.41 -9.01 3.66
C ILE A 52 -3.54 -10.52 3.85
N SER A 53 -4.74 -11.07 3.64
CA SER A 53 -4.95 -12.53 3.63
C SER A 53 -4.10 -13.25 2.60
N CYS A 54 -3.65 -12.54 1.53
CA CYS A 54 -2.76 -13.08 0.50
C CYS A 54 -1.43 -13.58 1.03
N GLN A 55 -1.00 -13.17 2.22
CA GLN A 55 0.22 -13.65 2.86
C GLN A 55 0.19 -15.15 3.16
N ARG A 56 -0.96 -15.78 3.22
CA ARG A 56 -1.06 -17.23 3.47
C ARG A 56 -2.26 -17.85 2.76
N HIS A 57 -1.97 -18.84 1.92
CA HIS A 57 -2.84 -19.93 1.43
C HIS A 57 -4.35 -19.65 1.28
N VAL A 58 -4.72 -18.42 0.95
CA VAL A 58 -6.07 -18.09 0.57
C VAL A 58 -6.28 -18.30 -0.92
N THR A 59 -7.52 -18.40 -1.33
CA THR A 59 -7.90 -18.48 -2.73
C THR A 59 -8.11 -17.08 -3.33
N ILE A 60 -7.94 -16.95 -4.64
CA ILE A 60 -8.29 -15.72 -5.35
C ILE A 60 -9.75 -15.32 -5.08
N ALA A 61 -10.66 -16.30 -4.95
CA ALA A 61 -12.07 -16.03 -4.66
C ALA A 61 -12.29 -15.38 -3.29
N GLU A 62 -11.49 -15.72 -2.28
CA GLU A 62 -11.54 -15.08 -0.97
C GLU A 62 -11.03 -13.64 -1.04
N VAL A 63 -9.95 -13.39 -1.76
CA VAL A 63 -9.43 -12.03 -2.00
C VAL A 63 -10.45 -11.17 -2.76
N GLU A 64 -11.08 -11.72 -3.78
CA GLU A 64 -12.17 -11.04 -4.51
C GLU A 64 -13.37 -10.74 -3.60
N ARG A 65 -13.72 -11.66 -2.70
CA ARG A 65 -14.81 -11.44 -1.74
C ARG A 65 -14.49 -10.28 -0.81
N GLU A 66 -13.31 -10.26 -0.18
CA GLU A 66 -12.88 -9.18 0.70
C GLU A 66 -12.84 -7.82 -0.04
N ALA A 67 -12.39 -7.80 -1.29
CA ALA A 67 -12.40 -6.60 -2.12
C ALA A 67 -13.83 -6.08 -2.35
N ARG A 68 -14.79 -6.97 -2.71
CA ARG A 68 -16.20 -6.60 -2.90
C ARG A 68 -16.88 -6.15 -1.62
N GLU A 69 -16.61 -6.81 -0.49
CA GLU A 69 -17.16 -6.45 0.82
C GLU A 69 -16.68 -5.05 1.24
N THR A 70 -15.39 -4.73 1.02
CA THR A 70 -14.85 -3.39 1.30
C THR A 70 -15.50 -2.32 0.42
N GLN A 71 -15.60 -2.56 -0.89
CA GLN A 71 -16.27 -1.64 -1.82
C GLN A 71 -17.75 -1.48 -1.50
N ALA A 72 -18.44 -2.55 -1.15
CA ALA A 72 -19.85 -2.48 -0.75
C ALA A 72 -20.04 -1.68 0.55
N ALA A 73 -19.12 -1.80 1.49
CA ALA A 73 -19.17 -1.09 2.76
C ALA A 73 -18.81 0.39 2.61
N PHE A 74 -17.77 0.73 1.85
CA PHE A 74 -17.27 2.12 1.73
C PHE A 74 -17.93 2.88 0.58
N GLY A 75 -18.06 2.26 -0.57
CA GLY A 75 -18.54 2.89 -1.81
C GLY A 75 -17.42 3.04 -2.86
N PRO A 76 -17.63 3.89 -3.88
CA PRO A 76 -16.75 4.00 -5.04
C PRO A 76 -15.35 4.56 -4.75
N GLY A 77 -15.14 5.14 -3.57
CA GLY A 77 -13.82 5.64 -3.15
C GLY A 77 -12.88 4.55 -2.59
N ALA A 78 -13.31 3.28 -2.58
CA ALA A 78 -12.45 2.15 -2.20
C ALA A 78 -11.87 1.48 -3.44
N HIS A 79 -10.54 1.57 -3.61
CA HIS A 79 -9.79 1.12 -4.79
C HIS A 79 -8.99 -0.14 -4.47
N PRO A 80 -9.50 -1.35 -4.78
CA PRO A 80 -8.81 -2.60 -4.47
C PRO A 80 -7.61 -2.84 -5.37
N PHE A 81 -6.47 -3.20 -4.76
CA PHE A 81 -5.28 -3.68 -5.41
C PHE A 81 -5.14 -5.19 -5.21
N TYR A 82 -4.83 -5.89 -6.29
CA TYR A 82 -4.58 -7.32 -6.27
C TYR A 82 -3.17 -7.60 -5.74
N TRP A 83 -3.08 -8.20 -4.55
CA TRP A 83 -1.79 -8.59 -4.02
C TRP A 83 -1.32 -9.89 -4.69
N VAL A 84 -0.31 -9.79 -5.56
CA VAL A 84 0.25 -10.93 -6.28
C VAL A 84 1.31 -11.62 -5.44
N THR A 85 1.14 -12.91 -5.24
CA THR A 85 2.13 -13.83 -4.68
C THR A 85 2.64 -14.77 -5.75
N GLY A 86 3.75 -15.48 -5.49
CA GLY A 86 4.28 -16.47 -6.43
C GLY A 86 3.23 -17.49 -6.88
N PRO A 87 2.52 -18.17 -5.95
CA PRO A 87 1.44 -19.09 -6.31
C PRO A 87 0.31 -18.47 -7.15
N PHE A 88 -0.07 -17.23 -6.87
CA PHE A 88 -1.10 -16.53 -7.66
C PHE A 88 -0.62 -16.19 -9.06
N TYR A 89 0.63 -15.75 -9.19
CA TYR A 89 1.24 -15.51 -10.49
C TYR A 89 1.37 -16.81 -11.31
N ASP A 90 1.82 -17.90 -10.69
CA ASP A 90 1.96 -19.19 -11.37
C ASP A 90 0.61 -19.73 -11.87
N ALA A 91 -0.47 -19.45 -11.13
CA ALA A 91 -1.84 -19.79 -11.52
C ALA A 91 -2.43 -18.88 -12.61
N ASP A 92 -2.04 -17.60 -12.65
CA ASP A 92 -2.55 -16.60 -13.61
C ASP A 92 -1.45 -15.63 -14.09
N PRO A 93 -0.46 -16.13 -14.87
CA PRO A 93 0.69 -15.31 -15.32
C PRO A 93 0.33 -14.21 -16.32
N ASN A 94 -0.91 -14.17 -16.78
CA ASN A 94 -1.42 -13.15 -17.71
C ASN A 94 -2.38 -12.16 -17.03
N PHE A 95 -2.54 -12.25 -15.71
CA PHE A 95 -3.41 -11.37 -14.92
C PHE A 95 -4.85 -11.28 -15.43
N LYS A 96 -5.46 -12.41 -15.79
CA LYS A 96 -6.89 -12.48 -16.17
C LYS A 96 -7.82 -12.01 -15.04
N VAL A 97 -7.35 -12.08 -13.79
CA VAL A 97 -8.05 -11.54 -12.62
C VAL A 97 -8.39 -10.06 -12.81
N LEU A 98 -7.54 -9.29 -13.51
CA LEU A 98 -7.77 -7.87 -13.80
C LEU A 98 -8.86 -7.64 -14.86
N ASP A 99 -9.15 -8.64 -15.71
CA ASP A 99 -10.20 -8.54 -16.75
C ASP A 99 -11.59 -8.41 -16.12
N LYS A 100 -11.76 -8.84 -14.88
CA LYS A 100 -13.00 -8.70 -14.08
C LYS A 100 -13.29 -7.27 -13.67
N ARG A 101 -12.35 -6.34 -13.85
CA ARG A 101 -12.44 -4.92 -13.48
C ARG A 101 -12.79 -4.68 -12.00
N LEU A 102 -12.48 -5.66 -11.16
CA LEU A 102 -12.60 -5.51 -9.71
C LEU A 102 -11.38 -4.78 -9.15
N PHE A 103 -10.18 -5.22 -9.56
CA PHE A 103 -8.94 -4.64 -9.08
C PHE A 103 -8.47 -3.50 -10.01
N GLU A 104 -8.05 -2.40 -9.39
CA GLU A 104 -7.60 -1.19 -10.08
C GLU A 104 -6.08 -1.05 -10.12
N GLY A 105 -5.37 -1.86 -9.35
CA GLY A 105 -3.92 -1.92 -9.28
C GLY A 105 -3.42 -3.27 -8.76
N VAL A 106 -2.10 -3.37 -8.60
CA VAL A 106 -1.43 -4.57 -8.08
C VAL A 106 -0.53 -4.22 -6.91
N LYS A 107 -0.52 -5.04 -5.86
CA LYS A 107 0.43 -4.99 -4.74
C LYS A 107 1.45 -6.10 -4.90
N ILE A 108 2.74 -5.78 -4.68
CA ILE A 108 3.86 -6.71 -4.66
C ILE A 108 4.61 -6.59 -3.33
N HIS A 109 5.00 -7.74 -2.76
CA HIS A 109 5.73 -7.80 -1.51
C HIS A 109 6.85 -8.83 -1.60
N GLU A 110 8.11 -8.41 -1.36
CA GLU A 110 9.29 -9.27 -1.49
C GLU A 110 9.37 -10.36 -0.42
N LEU A 111 8.87 -10.10 0.78
CA LEU A 111 8.90 -11.10 1.86
C LEU A 111 8.00 -12.31 1.59
N GLU A 112 6.93 -12.11 0.82
CA GLU A 112 5.99 -13.19 0.46
C GLU A 112 6.50 -14.00 -0.73
N THR A 113 7.17 -13.32 -1.66
CA THR A 113 7.80 -13.93 -2.83
C THR A 113 9.01 -13.08 -3.18
N PRO A 114 10.23 -13.61 -3.06
CA PRO A 114 11.45 -12.84 -3.30
C PRO A 114 11.67 -12.59 -4.81
N TRP A 115 10.86 -11.70 -5.36
CA TRP A 115 10.79 -11.40 -6.79
C TRP A 115 12.11 -10.88 -7.35
N VAL A 116 12.73 -9.90 -6.67
CA VAL A 116 13.97 -9.28 -7.12
C VAL A 116 15.11 -10.30 -7.13
N LYS A 117 15.18 -11.12 -6.10
CA LYS A 117 16.30 -12.02 -5.87
C LYS A 117 16.15 -13.37 -6.59
N GLU A 118 14.96 -13.95 -6.56
CA GLU A 118 14.72 -15.31 -7.06
C GLU A 118 13.97 -15.37 -8.38
N ARG A 119 13.11 -14.37 -8.64
CA ARG A 119 12.23 -14.33 -9.82
C ARG A 119 12.30 -13.00 -10.62
N PRO A 120 13.49 -12.42 -10.88
CA PRO A 120 13.60 -11.10 -11.51
C PRO A 120 13.01 -11.03 -12.92
N LYS A 121 13.01 -12.14 -13.66
CA LYS A 121 12.40 -12.21 -15.00
C LYS A 121 10.88 -12.23 -14.93
N ASP A 122 10.32 -12.90 -13.92
CA ASP A 122 8.88 -12.90 -13.70
C ASP A 122 8.42 -11.52 -13.25
N LEU A 123 9.17 -10.88 -12.35
CA LEU A 123 8.90 -9.50 -11.94
C LEU A 123 8.88 -8.55 -13.15
N ASP A 124 9.88 -8.59 -14.01
CA ASP A 124 9.94 -7.77 -15.22
C ASP A 124 8.73 -8.05 -16.14
N ARG A 125 8.33 -9.33 -16.28
CA ARG A 125 7.14 -9.70 -17.05
C ARG A 125 5.85 -9.16 -16.42
N ILE A 126 5.71 -9.24 -15.09
CA ILE A 126 4.58 -8.65 -14.35
C ILE A 126 4.49 -7.16 -14.69
N LEU A 127 5.58 -6.43 -14.52
CA LEU A 127 5.62 -4.98 -14.75
C LEU A 127 5.32 -4.62 -16.22
N SER A 128 5.81 -5.41 -17.19
CA SER A 128 5.48 -5.23 -18.61
C SER A 128 3.98 -5.36 -18.87
N VAL A 129 3.33 -6.39 -18.31
CA VAL A 129 1.88 -6.59 -18.46
C VAL A 129 1.09 -5.44 -17.82
N LEU A 130 1.52 -4.96 -16.65
CA LEU A 130 0.87 -3.86 -15.96
C LEU A 130 1.05 -2.53 -16.72
N GLU A 131 2.25 -2.29 -17.28
CA GLU A 131 2.52 -1.12 -18.11
C GLU A 131 1.66 -1.10 -19.37
N GLU A 132 1.57 -2.21 -20.10
CA GLU A 132 0.72 -2.36 -21.27
C GLU A 132 -0.77 -2.12 -20.98
N ARG A 133 -1.23 -2.53 -19.80
CA ARG A 133 -2.61 -2.36 -19.35
C ARG A 133 -2.87 -1.03 -18.65
N ASN A 134 -1.85 -0.20 -18.45
CA ASN A 134 -1.92 1.05 -17.68
C ASN A 134 -2.44 0.84 -16.23
N VAL A 135 -2.05 -0.25 -15.59
CA VAL A 135 -2.46 -0.63 -14.23
C VAL A 135 -1.33 -0.27 -13.25
N PRO A 136 -1.57 0.59 -12.23
CA PRO A 136 -0.54 0.99 -11.29
C PRO A 136 -0.11 -0.17 -10.38
N VAL A 137 1.10 -0.06 -9.84
CA VAL A 137 1.65 -1.07 -8.93
C VAL A 137 2.24 -0.43 -7.67
N GLN A 138 1.94 -1.03 -6.52
CA GLN A 138 2.52 -0.68 -5.23
C GLN A 138 3.46 -1.80 -4.77
N PHE A 139 4.72 -1.45 -4.50
CA PHE A 139 5.71 -2.34 -3.89
C PHE A 139 5.82 -2.06 -2.40
N HIS A 140 5.92 -3.10 -1.59
CA HIS A 140 6.48 -2.95 -0.26
C HIS A 140 7.95 -2.59 -0.36
N SER A 141 8.44 -1.62 0.42
CA SER A 141 9.85 -1.23 0.37
C SER A 141 10.47 -0.89 1.74
N GLY A 142 11.78 -0.99 1.84
CA GLY A 142 12.60 -0.34 2.85
C GLY A 142 13.02 -1.14 4.09
N GLU A 143 12.71 -2.43 4.22
CA GLU A 143 13.04 -3.20 5.44
C GLU A 143 14.07 -4.31 5.25
N ASP A 144 13.97 -5.03 4.13
CA ASP A 144 14.72 -6.25 3.89
C ASP A 144 15.44 -6.25 2.55
N THR A 145 16.43 -7.09 2.41
CA THR A 145 17.16 -7.31 1.14
C THR A 145 16.19 -7.67 0.03
N GLY A 146 16.24 -6.94 -1.06
CA GLY A 146 15.32 -7.03 -2.19
C GLY A 146 14.18 -6.00 -2.13
N CYS A 147 13.99 -5.33 -0.99
CA CYS A 147 12.95 -4.30 -0.79
C CYS A 147 13.51 -2.88 -0.76
N PHE A 148 14.82 -2.67 -0.77
CA PHE A 148 15.37 -1.32 -0.71
C PHE A 148 15.08 -0.56 -2.01
N PRO A 149 14.82 0.77 -1.93
CA PRO A 149 14.50 1.57 -3.09
C PRO A 149 15.52 1.44 -4.24
N HIS A 150 16.82 1.39 -3.94
CA HIS A 150 17.87 1.22 -4.96
C HIS A 150 17.84 -0.17 -5.64
N GLU A 151 17.37 -1.22 -4.95
CA GLU A 151 17.24 -2.56 -5.52
C GLU A 151 16.02 -2.66 -6.47
N LEU A 152 14.94 -1.91 -6.16
CA LEU A 152 13.72 -1.83 -6.96
C LEU A 152 13.82 -0.82 -8.11
N LEU A 153 14.61 0.25 -7.96
CA LEU A 153 14.74 1.34 -8.94
C LEU A 153 15.08 0.87 -10.36
N PRO A 154 15.97 -0.12 -10.60
CA PRO A 154 16.23 -0.62 -11.94
C PRO A 154 15.00 -1.15 -12.67
N PHE A 155 14.06 -1.75 -11.93
CA PHE A 155 12.79 -2.21 -12.48
C PHE A 155 11.89 -1.03 -12.85
N ALA A 156 11.75 -0.04 -11.96
CA ALA A 156 10.97 1.17 -12.25
C ALA A 156 11.49 1.92 -13.50
N LYS A 157 12.80 2.02 -13.65
CA LYS A 157 13.44 2.66 -14.82
C LYS A 157 13.20 1.93 -16.15
N ARG A 158 13.07 0.59 -16.13
CA ARG A 158 12.75 -0.19 -17.33
C ARG A 158 11.30 -0.05 -17.79
N HIS A 159 10.41 0.38 -16.90
CA HIS A 159 8.98 0.54 -17.16
C HIS A 159 8.52 2.00 -16.99
N PRO A 160 9.00 2.93 -17.83
CA PRO A 160 8.84 4.38 -17.59
C PRO A 160 7.41 4.90 -17.74
N LYS A 161 6.49 4.11 -18.31
CA LYS A 161 5.08 4.47 -18.42
C LYS A 161 4.23 3.90 -17.28
N LEU A 162 4.79 2.97 -16.51
CA LEU A 162 4.11 2.35 -15.37
C LEU A 162 4.18 3.29 -14.16
N ARG A 163 3.06 3.54 -13.53
CA ARG A 163 3.01 4.27 -12.25
C ARG A 163 3.32 3.31 -11.12
N ILE A 164 4.41 3.56 -10.42
CA ILE A 164 4.97 2.66 -9.41
C ILE A 164 5.01 3.41 -8.09
N ASP A 165 4.48 2.83 -7.05
CA ASP A 165 4.61 3.30 -5.68
C ASP A 165 5.57 2.37 -4.90
N PHE A 166 6.65 2.92 -4.35
CA PHE A 166 7.49 2.25 -3.37
C PHE A 166 7.01 2.69 -1.98
N ALA A 167 6.23 1.82 -1.35
CA ALA A 167 5.59 2.11 -0.09
C ALA A 167 6.57 2.47 1.03
N HIS A 168 6.08 3.24 2.03
CA HIS A 168 6.75 3.56 3.29
C HIS A 168 7.83 4.65 3.26
N CYS A 169 8.21 5.19 2.11
CA CYS A 169 9.24 6.25 2.01
C CYS A 169 10.50 5.97 2.85
N ARG A 170 11.00 4.74 2.83
CA ARG A 170 12.15 4.37 3.69
C ARG A 170 13.17 3.47 2.99
N PRO A 171 14.49 3.67 3.26
CA PRO A 171 15.05 4.82 3.97
C PRO A 171 14.77 6.12 3.19
N TYR A 172 14.24 7.15 3.86
CA TYR A 172 13.69 8.32 3.15
C TYR A 172 14.72 9.09 2.30
N LYS A 173 15.97 9.18 2.73
CA LYS A 173 17.04 9.85 1.95
C LYS A 173 17.31 9.13 0.64
N GLU A 174 17.37 7.80 0.69
CA GLU A 174 17.53 6.98 -0.50
C GLU A 174 16.29 7.08 -1.42
N MET A 175 15.10 7.08 -0.82
CA MET A 175 13.87 7.26 -1.57
C MET A 175 13.83 8.61 -2.30
N ILE A 176 14.24 9.71 -1.66
CA ILE A 176 14.34 11.02 -2.30
C ILE A 176 15.22 10.96 -3.56
N GLU A 177 16.35 10.29 -3.48
CA GLU A 177 17.25 10.16 -4.65
C GLU A 177 16.59 9.31 -5.76
N CYS A 178 15.91 8.22 -5.41
CA CYS A 178 15.16 7.42 -6.37
C CYS A 178 14.05 8.21 -7.07
N LEU A 179 13.30 9.03 -6.31
CA LEU A 179 12.23 9.89 -6.84
C LEU A 179 12.77 10.93 -7.84
N LYS A 180 13.94 11.54 -7.56
CA LYS A 180 14.60 12.47 -8.49
C LYS A 180 14.97 11.81 -9.80
N GLU A 181 15.38 10.55 -9.76
CA GLU A 181 15.86 9.81 -10.93
C GLU A 181 14.73 9.19 -11.77
N CYS A 182 13.52 9.02 -11.19
CA CYS A 182 12.45 8.22 -11.79
C CYS A 182 11.10 8.96 -11.70
N PRO A 183 10.69 9.71 -12.74
CA PRO A 183 9.48 10.56 -12.70
C PRO A 183 8.16 9.79 -12.58
N ASN A 184 8.14 8.50 -12.94
CA ASN A 184 6.98 7.62 -12.82
C ASN A 184 6.92 6.89 -11.46
N LEU A 185 7.91 7.14 -10.59
CA LEU A 185 7.96 6.61 -9.25
C LEU A 185 7.20 7.52 -8.29
N PHE A 186 6.45 6.89 -7.39
CA PHE A 186 5.78 7.48 -6.24
C PHE A 186 6.28 6.80 -4.97
N THR A 187 5.96 7.38 -3.83
CA THR A 187 6.11 6.74 -2.51
C THR A 187 4.97 7.17 -1.60
N ASP A 188 4.60 6.33 -0.63
CA ASP A 188 3.63 6.70 0.39
C ASP A 188 4.29 7.02 1.74
N THR A 189 3.53 7.67 2.62
CA THR A 189 4.00 8.14 3.92
C THR A 189 3.80 7.16 5.07
N ALA A 190 3.34 5.95 4.81
CA ALA A 190 3.23 4.94 5.86
C ALA A 190 4.61 4.69 6.51
N PHE A 191 4.68 4.73 7.84
CA PHE A 191 5.93 4.66 8.62
C PHE A 191 6.94 5.79 8.37
N PHE A 192 6.61 6.79 7.58
CA PHE A 192 7.46 7.96 7.40
C PHE A 192 7.31 8.91 8.59
N ASP A 193 8.44 9.40 9.12
CA ASP A 193 8.41 10.38 10.18
C ASP A 193 8.06 11.77 9.59
N PRO A 194 6.91 12.36 9.98
CA PRO A 194 6.50 13.66 9.46
C PRO A 194 7.50 14.81 9.69
N GLU A 195 8.42 14.68 10.65
CA GLU A 195 9.47 15.68 10.91
C GLU A 195 10.40 15.86 9.70
N HIS A 196 10.52 14.84 8.83
CA HIS A 196 11.32 14.89 7.61
C HIS A 196 10.58 15.42 6.38
N TYR A 197 9.30 15.76 6.49
CA TYR A 197 8.53 16.30 5.35
C TYR A 197 9.13 17.56 4.72
N PRO A 198 9.72 18.51 5.47
CA PRO A 198 10.42 19.65 4.87
C PRO A 198 11.56 19.25 3.91
N GLU A 199 12.21 18.11 4.14
CA GLU A 199 13.27 17.61 3.25
C GLU A 199 12.69 17.12 1.91
N ILE A 200 11.50 16.50 1.92
CA ILE A 200 10.74 16.10 0.71
C ILE A 200 10.43 17.35 -0.14
N VAL A 201 9.93 18.41 0.50
CA VAL A 201 9.60 19.68 -0.15
C VAL A 201 10.87 20.34 -0.72
N ALA A 202 11.92 20.44 0.08
CA ALA A 202 13.19 21.03 -0.33
C ALA A 202 13.86 20.26 -1.49
N ALA A 203 13.66 18.95 -1.55
CA ALA A 203 14.16 18.11 -2.65
C ALA A 203 13.36 18.26 -3.95
N GLY A 204 12.19 18.92 -3.92
CA GLY A 204 11.32 19.14 -5.07
C GLY A 204 10.53 17.90 -5.53
N VAL A 205 10.47 16.85 -4.70
CA VAL A 205 9.82 15.56 -5.05
C VAL A 205 8.42 15.40 -4.46
N GLU A 206 7.89 16.41 -3.81
CA GLU A 206 6.57 16.40 -3.17
C GLU A 206 5.45 15.90 -4.09
N SER A 207 5.53 16.19 -5.38
CA SER A 207 4.54 15.73 -6.36
C SER A 207 4.52 14.22 -6.57
N GLN A 208 5.47 13.47 -6.03
CA GLN A 208 5.58 12.02 -6.12
C GLN A 208 5.26 11.33 -4.78
N VAL A 209 4.85 12.08 -3.75
CA VAL A 209 4.53 11.56 -2.43
C VAL A 209 3.02 11.45 -2.25
N LEU A 210 2.56 10.30 -1.75
CA LEU A 210 1.19 9.96 -1.45
C LEU A 210 1.00 9.92 0.07
N PHE A 211 -0.11 10.39 0.59
CA PHE A 211 -0.47 10.07 1.97
C PHE A 211 -0.87 8.60 2.06
N GLY A 212 -0.30 7.86 3.01
CA GLY A 212 -0.61 6.47 3.27
C GLY A 212 -0.35 6.14 4.74
N THR A 213 -1.14 5.22 5.32
CA THR A 213 -1.05 4.88 6.75
C THR A 213 -0.64 3.45 7.04
N ASP A 214 -0.70 2.56 6.07
CA ASP A 214 -0.54 1.11 6.27
C ASP A 214 -1.47 0.55 7.36
N LEU A 215 -2.65 1.19 7.54
CA LEU A 215 -3.66 0.69 8.46
C LEU A 215 -4.15 -0.70 7.96
N PRO A 216 -4.32 -1.70 8.83
CA PRO A 216 -4.20 -1.70 10.27
C PRO A 216 -2.83 -2.17 10.78
N ILE A 217 -1.85 -2.37 9.89
CA ILE A 217 -0.56 -3.00 10.23
C ILE A 217 0.23 -2.12 11.19
N GLN A 218 0.39 -0.85 10.86
CA GLN A 218 1.12 0.10 11.71
C GLN A 218 0.44 0.23 13.08
N GLY A 219 -0.90 0.26 13.14
CA GLY A 219 -1.65 0.28 14.39
C GLY A 219 -1.57 -1.01 15.20
N GLY A 220 -1.35 -2.16 14.56
CA GLY A 220 -1.28 -3.47 15.21
C GLY A 220 -0.02 -3.72 16.02
N PHE A 221 1.03 -2.91 15.86
CA PHE A 221 2.27 -3.03 16.65
C PHE A 221 2.21 -2.29 17.99
N TYR A 222 1.26 -1.39 18.17
CA TYR A 222 1.10 -0.63 19.42
C TYR A 222 -0.02 -1.23 20.24
N ASN A 223 0.33 -1.68 21.46
CA ASN A 223 -0.53 -2.19 22.53
C ASN A 223 -2.03 -1.90 22.34
N TRP A 224 -2.75 -2.89 21.85
CA TRP A 224 -4.21 -2.90 21.87
C TRP A 224 -4.68 -2.87 23.33
N ALA A 225 -4.78 -1.69 23.90
CA ALA A 225 -5.28 -1.51 25.27
C ALA A 225 -6.81 -1.68 25.35
N ASP A 226 -7.46 -1.79 24.17
CA ASP A 226 -8.92 -1.86 24.08
C ASP A 226 -9.32 -3.14 23.35
N ASP A 227 -10.27 -3.89 23.90
CA ASP A 227 -10.86 -5.08 23.23
C ASP A 227 -11.70 -4.71 22.01
N ASP A 228 -11.91 -3.40 21.76
CA ASP A 228 -12.65 -2.87 20.62
C ASP A 228 -11.71 -2.49 19.49
N VAL A 229 -11.53 -3.39 18.52
CA VAL A 229 -10.68 -3.22 17.34
C VAL A 229 -11.02 -1.93 16.57
N ALA A 230 -12.31 -1.62 16.40
CA ALA A 230 -12.74 -0.45 15.65
C ALA A 230 -12.30 0.86 16.29
N LYS A 231 -12.40 0.97 17.63
CA LYS A 231 -11.93 2.16 18.38
C LYS A 231 -10.42 2.31 18.30
N SER A 232 -9.69 1.21 18.41
CA SER A 232 -8.23 1.24 18.32
C SER A 232 -7.76 1.68 16.94
N LEU A 233 -8.36 1.16 15.86
CA LEU A 233 -8.09 1.58 14.49
C LEU A 233 -8.42 3.07 14.28
N GLU A 234 -9.57 3.53 14.78
CA GLU A 234 -9.98 4.92 14.67
C GLU A 234 -9.03 5.86 15.42
N HIS A 235 -8.63 5.50 16.64
CA HIS A 235 -7.69 6.28 17.42
C HIS A 235 -6.34 6.41 16.71
N PHE A 236 -5.82 5.30 16.21
CA PHE A 236 -4.57 5.28 15.45
C PHE A 236 -4.67 6.15 14.20
N TYR A 237 -5.71 5.96 13.38
CA TYR A 237 -5.88 6.71 12.14
C TYR A 237 -5.96 8.22 12.36
N ARG A 238 -6.72 8.66 13.38
CA ARG A 238 -6.81 10.07 13.75
C ARG A 238 -5.47 10.64 14.16
N LYS A 239 -4.66 9.86 14.91
CA LYS A 239 -3.31 10.26 15.30
C LYS A 239 -2.41 10.49 14.08
N GLU A 240 -2.46 9.60 13.09
CA GLU A 240 -1.69 9.75 11.84
C GLU A 240 -2.14 11.01 11.07
N VAL A 241 -3.43 11.22 10.91
CA VAL A 241 -3.97 12.42 10.25
C VAL A 241 -3.59 13.70 11.01
N ASP A 242 -3.60 13.69 12.33
CA ASP A 242 -3.20 14.84 13.13
C ASP A 242 -1.69 15.12 13.03
N ALA A 243 -0.85 14.08 12.97
CA ALA A 243 0.59 14.22 12.77
C ALA A 243 0.92 14.89 11.43
N VAL A 244 0.29 14.47 10.33
CA VAL A 244 0.51 15.09 9.01
C VAL A 244 -0.05 16.50 8.92
N ARG A 245 -1.12 16.83 9.66
CA ARG A 245 -1.63 18.19 9.78
C ARG A 245 -0.67 19.11 10.53
N VAL A 246 -0.06 18.62 11.62
CA VAL A 246 0.97 19.37 12.36
C VAL A 246 2.20 19.63 11.48
N ALA A 247 2.58 18.67 10.65
CA ALA A 247 3.69 18.78 9.69
C ALA A 247 3.32 19.58 8.44
N ASP A 248 2.09 20.09 8.34
CA ASP A 248 1.57 20.93 7.24
C ASP A 248 1.71 20.28 5.85
N TYR A 249 1.32 19.01 5.75
CA TYR A 249 1.30 18.30 4.45
C TYR A 249 0.36 19.00 3.48
N SER A 250 0.86 19.20 2.24
CA SER A 250 0.09 19.90 1.22
C SER A 250 -1.09 19.06 0.69
N GLU A 251 -2.08 19.73 0.09
CA GLU A 251 -3.18 19.08 -0.61
C GLU A 251 -2.69 18.15 -1.74
N LYS A 252 -1.49 18.39 -2.28
CA LYS A 252 -0.89 17.49 -3.28
C LYS A 252 -0.67 16.10 -2.69
N VAL A 253 -0.03 16.03 -1.52
CA VAL A 253 0.24 14.77 -0.82
C VAL A 253 -1.05 14.14 -0.33
N MET A 254 -1.94 14.93 0.25
CA MET A 254 -3.18 14.44 0.84
C MET A 254 -4.22 13.93 -0.17
N SER A 255 -4.17 14.39 -1.45
CA SER A 255 -5.19 13.98 -2.43
C SER A 255 -4.80 14.05 -3.91
N TRP A 256 -4.11 15.11 -4.38
CA TRP A 256 -3.92 15.28 -5.82
C TRP A 256 -2.99 14.23 -6.43
N ASN A 257 -1.91 13.89 -5.75
CA ASN A 257 -0.98 12.87 -6.19
C ASN A 257 -1.64 11.48 -6.24
N PHE A 258 -2.52 11.18 -5.28
CA PHE A 258 -3.33 9.97 -5.27
C PHE A 258 -4.15 9.82 -6.56
N LYS A 259 -4.88 10.88 -6.95
CA LYS A 259 -5.66 10.90 -8.19
C LYS A 259 -4.79 10.73 -9.43
N ARG A 260 -3.61 11.36 -9.44
CA ARG A 260 -2.63 11.20 -10.51
C ARG A 260 -2.08 9.78 -10.57
N TYR A 261 -1.82 9.15 -9.42
CA TYR A 261 -1.34 7.77 -9.34
C TYR A 261 -2.40 6.78 -9.84
N LEU A 262 -3.69 6.98 -9.54
CA LEU A 262 -4.78 6.14 -10.03
C LEU A 262 -5.26 6.50 -11.45
N SER A 263 -4.87 7.64 -12.03
CA SER A 263 -5.41 8.09 -13.33
C SER A 263 -5.24 7.03 -14.42
N LYS A 264 -6.32 6.75 -15.13
CA LYS A 264 -6.36 5.81 -16.27
C LYS A 264 -6.02 6.51 -17.58
#